data_a986c1ce15ddbfa8bd508f939429a051
#
_entry.id   a986c1ce15ddbfa8bd508f939429a051
#
_cell.length_a   1.000
_cell.length_b   1.000
_cell.length_c   1.000
_cell.angle_alpha   90.00
_cell.angle_beta   90.00
_cell.angle_gamma   90.00
#
_symmetry.space_group_name_H-M   'P 1'
#
loop_
_entity.id
_entity.type
_entity.pdbx_description
1 polymer ?
#
loop_
_entity_poly.entity_id
_entity_poly.type
_entity_poly.pdbx_seq_one_letter_code
_entity_poly.pdbx_strand_id
1 'polypeptide(L)'
;MNEGIPQETINRFDEAFDRIKQATGMRTQVEIAKLLDIRQSSISDAKRRQSIPDSWLIKLYQIYNLNPNWIIDGEQPQFLGEKRGGALHVRESGDGYGRKPKYYQMPVAPMSAPEPEQQDETVTIAETLAVPEQFHKPSLVIVRMDESDMEPVIHRGAYVGIDKDRRTIRSGGLYALDMPMEGLIIKRVVHDAENSRLILRSENQTYADQTIPADGAADRVVGRVTWVFQEL
;
A
#
# COMPACT_ATOMS: atom_id res chain seq x y z
N MET A 1 34.03 8.88 -60.70
CA MET A 1 34.44 8.44 -59.37
C MET A 1 33.34 8.83 -58.43
N ASN A 2 32.54 7.87 -58.07
CA ASN A 2 31.38 8.10 -57.18
C ASN A 2 31.71 7.34 -55.87
N GLU A 3 32.26 8.09 -54.90
CA GLU A 3 32.56 7.51 -53.61
C GLU A 3 31.23 7.38 -52.85
N GLY A 4 30.77 6.13 -52.76
CA GLY A 4 29.65 5.75 -51.95
C GLY A 4 30.00 5.92 -50.47
N ILE A 5 29.28 6.80 -49.79
CA ILE A 5 29.27 6.91 -48.34
C ILE A 5 28.72 5.60 -47.78
N PRO A 6 29.45 4.90 -46.88
CA PRO A 6 28.89 3.73 -46.21
C PRO A 6 27.66 4.19 -45.37
N GLN A 7 26.48 3.77 -45.78
CA GLN A 7 25.31 3.82 -44.90
C GLN A 7 25.60 2.91 -43.71
N GLU A 8 26.00 3.50 -42.57
CA GLU A 8 25.87 2.85 -41.29
C GLU A 8 24.41 2.51 -41.11
N THR A 9 24.09 1.24 -41.32
CA THR A 9 22.78 0.69 -41.00
C THR A 9 22.68 0.72 -39.52
N ILE A 10 22.10 1.81 -38.97
CA ILE A 10 21.82 1.99 -37.55
C ILE A 10 20.97 0.77 -37.15
N ASN A 11 21.54 -0.12 -36.38
CA ASN A 11 20.91 -1.36 -35.95
C ASN A 11 19.92 -1.04 -34.81
N ARG A 12 18.76 -0.52 -35.16
CA ARG A 12 17.71 -0.03 -34.21
C ARG A 12 17.34 -1.07 -33.18
N PHE A 13 17.39 -2.38 -33.52
CA PHE A 13 17.13 -3.42 -32.55
C PHE A 13 18.23 -3.49 -31.49
N ASP A 14 19.49 -3.47 -31.89
CA ASP A 14 20.60 -3.60 -30.94
C ASP A 14 20.67 -2.41 -29.99
N GLU A 15 20.41 -1.18 -30.46
CA GLU A 15 20.31 0.00 -29.58
C GLU A 15 19.16 -0.09 -28.59
N ALA A 16 17.95 -0.44 -29.06
CA ALA A 16 16.79 -0.62 -28.19
C ALA A 16 17.03 -1.76 -27.18
N PHE A 17 17.65 -2.85 -27.62
CA PHE A 17 17.95 -3.99 -26.78
C PHE A 17 19.03 -3.68 -25.73
N ASP A 18 20.02 -2.85 -26.06
CA ASP A 18 21.02 -2.38 -25.10
C ASP A 18 20.40 -1.42 -24.08
N ARG A 19 19.47 -0.56 -24.48
CA ARG A 19 18.68 0.27 -23.54
C ARG A 19 17.88 -0.63 -22.58
N ILE A 20 17.27 -1.71 -23.06
CA ILE A 20 16.56 -2.67 -22.20
C ILE A 20 17.53 -3.29 -21.19
N LYS A 21 18.71 -3.76 -21.62
CA LYS A 21 19.74 -4.30 -20.72
C LYS A 21 20.15 -3.28 -19.65
N GLN A 22 20.46 -2.06 -20.10
CA GLN A 22 20.87 -0.96 -19.20
C GLN A 22 19.82 -0.66 -18.13
N ALA A 23 18.54 -0.58 -18.54
CA ALA A 23 17.45 -0.23 -17.64
C ALA A 23 17.05 -1.36 -16.69
N THR A 24 17.17 -2.60 -17.12
CA THR A 24 16.79 -3.79 -16.33
C THR A 24 17.95 -4.39 -15.53
N GLY A 25 19.20 -3.99 -15.83
CA GLY A 25 20.41 -4.59 -15.23
C GLY A 25 20.75 -5.98 -15.77
N MET A 26 19.99 -6.49 -16.75
CA MET A 26 20.22 -7.79 -17.35
C MET A 26 21.40 -7.74 -18.32
N ARG A 27 22.24 -8.79 -18.29
CA ARG A 27 23.45 -8.83 -19.13
C ARG A 27 23.32 -9.75 -20.33
N THR A 28 22.50 -10.77 -20.24
CA THR A 28 22.38 -11.82 -21.24
C THR A 28 21.00 -11.86 -21.91
N GLN A 29 20.95 -12.38 -23.15
CA GLN A 29 19.69 -12.61 -23.85
C GLN A 29 18.80 -13.64 -23.14
N VAL A 30 19.40 -14.59 -22.43
CA VAL A 30 18.68 -15.61 -21.67
C VAL A 30 17.93 -14.99 -20.50
N GLU A 31 18.56 -14.04 -19.78
CA GLU A 31 17.92 -13.33 -18.69
C GLU A 31 16.74 -12.48 -19.18
N ILE A 32 16.90 -11.77 -20.29
CA ILE A 32 15.84 -10.99 -20.91
C ILE A 32 14.71 -11.90 -21.41
N ALA A 33 15.03 -13.06 -22.00
CA ALA A 33 14.03 -14.02 -22.42
C ALA A 33 13.20 -14.54 -21.25
N LYS A 34 13.85 -14.84 -20.12
CA LYS A 34 13.18 -15.21 -18.87
C LYS A 34 12.30 -14.07 -18.34
N LEU A 35 12.82 -12.85 -18.29
CA LEU A 35 12.08 -11.67 -17.85
C LEU A 35 10.81 -11.45 -18.66
N LEU A 36 10.92 -11.57 -19.97
CA LEU A 36 9.82 -11.39 -20.91
C LEU A 36 8.93 -12.63 -21.04
N ASP A 37 9.29 -13.75 -20.38
CA ASP A 37 8.60 -15.05 -20.51
C ASP A 37 8.43 -15.46 -21.97
N ILE A 38 9.54 -15.47 -22.70
CA ILE A 38 9.62 -15.83 -24.09
C ILE A 38 10.74 -16.83 -24.32
N ARG A 39 10.71 -17.50 -25.48
CA ARG A 39 11.82 -18.36 -25.91
C ARG A 39 12.99 -17.50 -26.37
N GLN A 40 14.23 -17.96 -26.15
CA GLN A 40 15.43 -17.27 -26.63
C GLN A 40 15.42 -17.10 -28.18
N SER A 41 14.83 -18.05 -28.92
CA SER A 41 14.64 -17.94 -30.36
C SER A 41 13.81 -16.70 -30.76
N SER A 42 12.86 -16.27 -29.91
CA SER A 42 12.07 -15.07 -30.18
C SER A 42 12.91 -13.80 -30.20
N ILE A 43 14.01 -13.76 -29.41
CA ILE A 43 14.95 -12.63 -29.43
C ILE A 43 15.73 -12.63 -30.76
N SER A 44 16.19 -13.78 -31.19
CA SER A 44 16.88 -13.92 -32.48
C SER A 44 15.97 -13.54 -33.66
N ASP A 45 14.70 -13.91 -33.61
CA ASP A 45 13.71 -13.53 -34.62
C ASP A 45 13.40 -12.04 -34.63
N ALA A 46 13.27 -11.39 -33.44
CA ALA A 46 13.09 -9.96 -33.33
C ALA A 46 14.32 -9.19 -33.85
N LYS A 47 15.53 -9.69 -33.54
CA LYS A 47 16.78 -9.13 -34.06
C LYS A 47 16.83 -9.21 -35.59
N ARG A 48 16.44 -10.36 -36.19
CA ARG A 48 16.38 -10.52 -37.64
C ARG A 48 15.39 -9.55 -38.29
N ARG A 49 14.26 -9.25 -37.62
CA ARG A 49 13.25 -8.30 -38.08
C ARG A 49 13.61 -6.86 -37.77
N GLN A 50 14.69 -6.60 -37.02
CA GLN A 50 15.11 -5.28 -36.58
C GLN A 50 14.01 -4.49 -35.84
N SER A 51 13.17 -5.20 -35.08
CA SER A 51 12.03 -4.61 -34.38
C SER A 51 11.82 -5.25 -33.02
N ILE A 52 11.55 -4.42 -32.02
CA ILE A 52 11.11 -4.85 -30.71
C ILE A 52 9.58 -5.06 -30.74
N PRO A 53 9.06 -6.26 -30.41
CA PRO A 53 7.63 -6.51 -30.41
C PRO A 53 6.91 -5.66 -29.32
N ASP A 54 5.72 -5.15 -29.62
CA ASP A 54 4.91 -4.33 -28.70
C ASP A 54 4.61 -5.06 -27.38
N SER A 55 4.42 -6.38 -27.43
CA SER A 55 4.21 -7.20 -26.24
C SER A 55 5.38 -7.13 -25.25
N TRP A 56 6.61 -6.94 -25.73
CA TRP A 56 7.78 -6.76 -24.87
C TRP A 56 7.78 -5.38 -24.23
N LEU A 57 7.42 -4.35 -25.00
CA LEU A 57 7.32 -2.97 -24.52
C LEU A 57 6.26 -2.85 -23.42
N ILE A 58 5.10 -3.46 -23.62
CA ILE A 58 4.03 -3.51 -22.62
C ILE A 58 4.51 -4.20 -21.35
N LYS A 59 5.18 -5.34 -21.46
CA LYS A 59 5.71 -6.08 -20.30
C LYS A 59 6.77 -5.28 -19.55
N LEU A 60 7.69 -4.63 -20.26
CA LEU A 60 8.73 -3.77 -19.67
C LEU A 60 8.14 -2.54 -18.99
N TYR A 61 7.09 -1.95 -19.56
CA TYR A 61 6.33 -0.89 -18.91
C TYR A 61 5.65 -1.39 -17.62
N GLN A 62 4.97 -2.52 -17.65
CA GLN A 62 4.28 -3.08 -16.50
C GLN A 62 5.22 -3.46 -15.35
N ILE A 63 6.42 -4.00 -15.66
CA ILE A 63 7.36 -4.49 -14.64
C ILE A 63 8.26 -3.37 -14.10
N TYR A 64 8.74 -2.48 -14.98
CA TYR A 64 9.75 -1.47 -14.66
C TYR A 64 9.29 -0.04 -14.84
N ASN A 65 8.07 0.20 -15.30
CA ASN A 65 7.58 1.52 -15.75
C ASN A 65 8.48 2.13 -16.85
N LEU A 66 9.17 1.30 -17.64
CA LEU A 66 10.00 1.77 -18.73
C LEU A 66 9.16 2.42 -19.83
N ASN A 67 9.60 3.59 -20.27
CA ASN A 67 8.96 4.30 -21.36
C ASN A 67 9.21 3.59 -22.69
N PRO A 68 8.16 3.10 -23.40
CA PRO A 68 8.30 2.48 -24.69
C PRO A 68 9.04 3.34 -25.73
N ASN A 69 8.79 4.66 -25.76
CA ASN A 69 9.47 5.59 -26.65
C ASN A 69 10.97 5.72 -26.32
N TRP A 70 11.31 5.69 -25.01
CA TRP A 70 12.70 5.68 -24.64
C TRP A 70 13.41 4.37 -25.06
N ILE A 71 12.73 3.23 -24.99
CA ILE A 71 13.30 1.96 -25.45
C ILE A 71 13.57 2.03 -26.96
N ILE A 72 12.61 2.49 -27.75
CA ILE A 72 12.69 2.47 -29.21
C ILE A 72 13.61 3.59 -29.74
N ASP A 73 13.38 4.83 -29.33
CA ASP A 73 13.97 6.02 -29.91
C ASP A 73 14.90 6.79 -28.96
N GLY A 74 15.00 6.39 -27.69
CA GLY A 74 15.81 7.08 -26.69
C GLY A 74 15.15 8.33 -26.11
N GLU A 75 13.86 8.58 -26.38
CA GLU A 75 13.13 9.77 -25.91
C GLU A 75 12.94 9.77 -24.39
N GLN A 76 13.36 10.84 -23.73
CA GLN A 76 13.17 11.01 -22.28
C GLN A 76 11.71 11.30 -21.93
N PRO A 77 11.21 10.90 -20.74
CA PRO A 77 11.97 10.27 -19.66
C PRO A 77 12.12 8.75 -19.84
N GLN A 78 13.17 8.18 -19.25
CA GLN A 78 13.42 6.73 -19.28
C GLN A 78 12.31 5.90 -18.62
N PHE A 79 11.70 6.43 -17.55
CA PHE A 79 10.62 5.79 -16.80
C PHE A 79 9.38 6.67 -16.80
N LEU A 80 8.20 6.07 -17.06
CA LEU A 80 6.91 6.75 -16.97
C LEU A 80 6.33 6.53 -15.56
N GLY A 81 6.31 7.58 -14.74
CA GLY A 81 5.79 7.56 -13.37
C GLY A 81 6.76 8.21 -12.39
N GLU A 82 6.30 8.61 -11.21
CA GLU A 82 7.12 9.20 -10.16
C GLU A 82 8.26 8.26 -9.77
N LYS A 83 9.48 8.80 -9.76
CA LYS A 83 10.66 8.14 -9.21
C LYS A 83 10.39 7.78 -7.74
N ARG A 84 9.97 6.55 -7.46
CA ARG A 84 10.20 5.99 -6.13
C ARG A 84 11.69 5.64 -6.07
N GLY A 85 12.48 6.58 -5.53
CA GLY A 85 13.90 6.42 -5.34
C GLY A 85 14.18 5.21 -4.46
N GLY A 86 15.03 4.32 -4.97
CA GLY A 86 15.55 3.18 -4.23
C GLY A 86 16.45 2.38 -5.17
N ALA A 87 17.76 2.43 -4.95
CA ALA A 87 18.72 1.60 -5.66
C ALA A 87 18.30 0.11 -5.56
N LEU A 88 18.00 -0.50 -6.69
CA LEU A 88 17.73 -1.93 -6.78
C LEU A 88 19.04 -2.69 -6.61
N HIS A 89 19.34 -3.08 -5.38
CA HIS A 89 20.22 -4.22 -5.16
C HIS A 89 19.47 -5.48 -5.54
N VAL A 90 19.77 -6.01 -6.73
CA VAL A 90 19.34 -7.35 -7.16
C VAL A 90 20.05 -8.36 -6.25
N ARG A 91 19.36 -8.88 -5.24
CA ARG A 91 19.71 -10.15 -4.61
C ARG A 91 19.04 -11.25 -5.42
N GLU A 92 19.86 -12.12 -6.00
CA GLU A 92 19.41 -13.40 -6.53
C GLU A 92 18.65 -14.17 -5.46
N SER A 93 17.37 -14.41 -5.71
CA SER A 93 16.63 -15.56 -5.20
C SER A 93 15.49 -15.77 -6.18
N GLY A 94 15.53 -16.91 -6.87
CA GLY A 94 14.48 -17.33 -7.79
C GLY A 94 13.13 -17.35 -7.09
N ASP A 95 12.18 -16.70 -7.72
CA ASP A 95 10.82 -17.16 -7.95
C ASP A 95 9.99 -16.01 -8.52
N GLY A 96 9.22 -16.34 -9.52
CA GLY A 96 8.55 -15.50 -10.47
C GLY A 96 7.58 -14.45 -9.94
N TYR A 97 7.31 -13.51 -10.83
CA TYR A 97 6.16 -12.60 -10.94
C TYR A 97 5.68 -11.87 -9.70
N GLY A 98 5.96 -10.56 -9.66
CA GLY A 98 5.36 -9.62 -8.72
C GLY A 98 6.20 -9.43 -7.47
N ARG A 99 6.41 -8.14 -7.09
CA ARG A 99 6.81 -7.81 -5.73
C ARG A 99 5.85 -8.57 -4.82
N LYS A 100 6.33 -9.59 -4.08
CA LYS A 100 5.50 -10.25 -3.06
C LYS A 100 4.96 -9.13 -2.17
N PRO A 101 3.66 -9.02 -2.01
CA PRO A 101 3.11 -7.97 -1.16
C PRO A 101 3.75 -8.11 0.21
N LYS A 102 4.35 -7.03 0.70
CA LYS A 102 4.97 -7.01 2.02
C LYS A 102 3.87 -6.83 3.04
N TYR A 103 3.83 -7.74 4.01
CA TYR A 103 2.90 -7.70 5.13
C TYR A 103 3.66 -7.48 6.43
N TYR A 104 3.05 -6.75 7.34
CA TYR A 104 3.52 -6.55 8.69
C TYR A 104 2.59 -7.29 9.64
N GLN A 105 3.14 -8.16 10.49
CA GLN A 105 2.37 -8.80 11.55
C GLN A 105 2.19 -7.79 12.67
N MET A 106 0.97 -7.33 12.86
CA MET A 106 0.62 -6.32 13.85
C MET A 106 -0.22 -6.94 14.95
N PRO A 107 0.09 -6.68 16.23
CA PRO A 107 -0.76 -7.13 17.33
C PRO A 107 -2.11 -6.42 17.28
N VAL A 108 -3.16 -7.16 17.61
CA VAL A 108 -4.51 -6.62 17.79
C VAL A 108 -4.70 -6.32 19.28
N ALA A 109 -4.94 -5.05 19.60
CA ALA A 109 -5.18 -4.65 20.98
C ALA A 109 -6.66 -4.86 21.35
N PRO A 110 -6.98 -5.23 22.60
CA PRO A 110 -8.35 -5.28 23.07
C PRO A 110 -8.92 -3.85 23.17
N MET A 111 -10.24 -3.70 22.99
CA MET A 111 -10.94 -2.41 23.24
C MET A 111 -11.21 -2.20 24.72
N SER A 112 -11.54 -3.26 25.45
CA SER A 112 -11.73 -3.21 26.90
C SER A 112 -10.42 -3.44 27.64
N ALA A 113 -10.20 -2.76 28.75
CA ALA A 113 -9.09 -3.09 29.64
C ALA A 113 -9.29 -4.52 30.18
N PRO A 114 -8.23 -5.35 30.27
CA PRO A 114 -8.37 -6.67 30.85
C PRO A 114 -8.83 -6.55 32.30
N GLU A 115 -9.87 -7.30 32.68
CA GLU A 115 -10.31 -7.36 34.06
C GLU A 115 -9.20 -7.91 34.95
N PRO A 116 -8.93 -7.30 36.12
CA PRO A 116 -7.79 -7.66 36.97
C PRO A 116 -7.87 -9.07 37.59
N GLU A 117 -8.97 -9.78 37.41
CA GLU A 117 -9.20 -11.08 38.07
C GLU A 117 -8.82 -12.32 37.23
N GLN A 118 -8.35 -12.17 36.00
CA GLN A 118 -7.92 -13.29 35.17
C GLN A 118 -6.41 -13.24 34.87
N GLN A 119 -5.59 -13.19 35.91
CA GLN A 119 -4.17 -13.54 35.81
C GLN A 119 -4.01 -15.07 35.91
N ASP A 120 -4.66 -15.80 35.03
CA ASP A 120 -4.24 -17.18 34.77
C ASP A 120 -3.07 -17.10 33.79
N GLU A 121 -1.93 -17.72 34.16
CA GLU A 121 -0.66 -17.75 33.40
C GLU A 121 -0.77 -18.50 32.05
N THR A 122 -1.95 -18.61 31.48
CA THR A 122 -2.11 -19.04 30.09
C THR A 122 -1.59 -17.94 29.20
N VAL A 123 -0.44 -18.21 28.55
CA VAL A 123 0.11 -17.38 27.47
C VAL A 123 -0.99 -17.10 26.46
N THR A 124 -1.68 -15.98 26.63
CA THR A 124 -2.67 -15.50 25.66
C THR A 124 -1.86 -15.17 24.42
N ILE A 125 -1.91 -16.03 23.41
CA ILE A 125 -1.33 -15.72 22.11
C ILE A 125 -2.03 -14.47 21.63
N ALA A 126 -1.35 -13.32 21.68
CA ALA A 126 -1.89 -12.07 21.23
C ALA A 126 -2.32 -12.24 19.77
N GLU A 127 -3.59 -11.97 19.50
CA GLU A 127 -4.12 -12.00 18.14
C GLU A 127 -3.28 -11.07 17.26
N THR A 128 -2.87 -11.53 16.07
CA THR A 128 -2.09 -10.74 15.12
C THR A 128 -2.79 -10.67 13.79
N LEU A 129 -2.71 -9.51 13.13
CA LEU A 129 -3.24 -9.28 11.80
C LEU A 129 -2.10 -8.99 10.81
N ALA A 130 -2.13 -9.66 9.66
CA ALA A 130 -1.19 -9.39 8.56
C ALA A 130 -1.66 -8.15 7.78
N VAL A 131 -1.01 -7.02 7.99
CA VAL A 131 -1.36 -5.73 7.36
C VAL A 131 -0.49 -5.49 6.13
N PRO A 132 -1.08 -5.26 4.94
CA PRO A 132 -0.33 -4.88 3.76
C PRO A 132 0.47 -3.58 3.96
N GLU A 133 1.67 -3.48 3.39
CA GLU A 133 2.59 -2.34 3.53
C GLU A 133 1.90 -0.98 3.30
N GLN A 134 0.98 -0.90 2.35
CA GLN A 134 0.26 0.33 2.02
C GLN A 134 -0.64 0.86 3.14
N PHE A 135 -1.06 0.00 4.06
CA PHE A 135 -1.91 0.35 5.22
C PHE A 135 -1.11 0.42 6.53
N HIS A 136 0.16 0.01 6.50
CA HIS A 136 1.02 0.02 7.66
C HIS A 136 1.63 1.41 7.89
N LYS A 137 1.66 1.81 9.16
CA LYS A 137 2.39 3.01 9.65
C LYS A 137 2.96 2.71 11.04
N PRO A 138 4.08 3.33 11.43
CA PRO A 138 4.64 3.15 12.79
C PRO A 138 3.68 3.57 13.91
N SER A 139 2.81 4.55 13.64
CA SER A 139 1.78 5.06 14.59
C SER A 139 0.48 4.26 14.59
N LEU A 140 0.41 3.17 13.80
CA LEU A 140 -0.81 2.38 13.67
C LEU A 140 -1.03 1.48 14.87
N VAL A 141 -2.23 1.54 15.43
CA VAL A 141 -2.77 0.54 16.37
C VAL A 141 -3.97 -0.13 15.72
N ILE A 142 -4.10 -1.43 15.94
CA ILE A 142 -5.22 -2.21 15.44
C ILE A 142 -6.03 -2.70 16.62
N VAL A 143 -7.34 -2.53 16.53
CA VAL A 143 -8.29 -3.09 17.49
C VAL A 143 -9.32 -3.94 16.77
N ARG A 144 -9.94 -4.85 17.49
CA ARG A 144 -11.09 -5.62 17.00
C ARG A 144 -12.36 -5.05 17.61
N MET A 145 -13.33 -4.67 16.76
CA MET A 145 -14.59 -4.12 17.19
C MET A 145 -15.40 -5.17 17.97
N ASP A 146 -15.77 -4.89 19.19
CA ASP A 146 -16.50 -5.82 20.05
C ASP A 146 -17.99 -5.46 20.20
N GLU A 147 -18.39 -4.23 19.81
CA GLU A 147 -19.75 -3.73 19.83
C GLU A 147 -20.35 -3.54 18.43
N SER A 148 -21.69 -3.36 18.37
CA SER A 148 -22.47 -3.14 17.15
C SER A 148 -22.94 -1.69 16.98
N ASP A 149 -22.40 -0.79 17.77
CA ASP A 149 -22.80 0.62 17.83
C ASP A 149 -22.41 1.42 16.57
N MET A 150 -21.42 0.92 15.81
CA MET A 150 -20.96 1.53 14.57
C MET A 150 -21.48 0.83 13.30
N GLU A 151 -22.39 -0.14 13.46
CA GLU A 151 -23.07 -0.75 12.31
C GLU A 151 -24.03 0.24 11.62
N PRO A 152 -24.15 0.17 10.28
CA PRO A 152 -23.53 -0.78 9.35
C PRO A 152 -22.15 -0.38 8.84
N VAL A 153 -21.57 0.72 9.31
CA VAL A 153 -20.28 1.24 8.80
C VAL A 153 -19.10 0.39 9.27
N ILE A 154 -19.10 -0.01 10.54
CA ILE A 154 -18.12 -0.91 11.12
C ILE A 154 -18.88 -2.02 11.85
N HIS A 155 -18.74 -3.25 11.36
CA HIS A 155 -19.42 -4.39 11.94
C HIS A 155 -18.69 -4.91 13.19
N ARG A 156 -19.44 -5.53 14.09
CA ARG A 156 -18.86 -6.28 15.19
C ARG A 156 -17.90 -7.35 14.65
N GLY A 157 -16.72 -7.47 15.25
CA GLY A 157 -15.65 -8.36 14.80
C GLY A 157 -14.71 -7.76 13.74
N ALA A 158 -15.02 -6.57 13.20
CA ALA A 158 -14.14 -5.88 12.25
C ALA A 158 -12.80 -5.50 12.88
N TYR A 159 -11.73 -5.52 12.09
CA TYR A 159 -10.44 -4.95 12.48
C TYR A 159 -10.37 -3.50 12.05
N VAL A 160 -10.03 -2.63 12.98
CA VAL A 160 -10.00 -1.19 12.78
C VAL A 160 -8.59 -0.66 12.99
N GLY A 161 -8.04 0.00 11.96
CA GLY A 161 -6.73 0.64 12.00
C GLY A 161 -6.83 2.10 12.43
N ILE A 162 -6.17 2.43 13.55
CA ILE A 162 -6.18 3.74 14.20
C ILE A 162 -4.79 4.36 14.07
N ASP A 163 -4.70 5.54 13.45
CA ASP A 163 -3.47 6.31 13.32
C ASP A 163 -3.32 7.29 14.50
N LYS A 164 -2.41 7.00 15.44
CA LYS A 164 -2.19 7.81 16.65
C LYS A 164 -1.56 9.17 16.39
N ASP A 165 -0.94 9.37 15.22
CA ASP A 165 -0.40 10.68 14.84
C ASP A 165 -1.51 11.64 14.37
N ARG A 166 -2.70 11.11 14.08
CA ARG A 166 -3.85 11.90 13.63
C ARG A 166 -4.87 12.13 14.75
N ARG A 167 -4.51 12.97 15.71
CA ARG A 167 -5.37 13.30 16.88
C ARG A 167 -6.22 14.55 16.68
N THR A 168 -5.90 15.37 15.68
CA THR A 168 -6.67 16.58 15.39
C THR A 168 -8.06 16.21 14.87
N ILE A 169 -9.08 16.63 15.61
CA ILE A 169 -10.48 16.36 15.31
C ILE A 169 -10.91 17.15 14.08
N ARG A 170 -11.48 16.44 13.12
CA ARG A 170 -12.21 17.00 11.98
C ARG A 170 -13.65 16.53 12.08
N SER A 171 -14.60 17.48 12.13
CA SER A 171 -16.02 17.17 12.26
C SER A 171 -16.49 16.18 11.20
N GLY A 172 -17.23 15.16 11.63
CA GLY A 172 -17.67 14.05 10.78
C GLY A 172 -16.68 12.90 10.61
N GLY A 173 -15.46 13.01 11.15
CA GLY A 173 -14.47 11.92 11.09
C GLY A 173 -14.74 10.82 12.12
N LEU A 174 -14.21 9.62 11.85
CA LEU A 174 -14.22 8.48 12.79
C LEU A 174 -12.95 8.52 13.63
N TYR A 175 -13.11 8.43 14.94
CA TYR A 175 -12.02 8.49 15.92
C TYR A 175 -12.18 7.42 16.98
N ALA A 176 -11.04 6.93 17.46
CA ALA A 176 -10.96 6.17 18.69
C ALA A 176 -10.74 7.14 19.85
N LEU A 177 -11.53 6.99 20.90
CA LEU A 177 -11.47 7.80 22.12
C LEU A 177 -11.32 6.88 23.33
N ASP A 178 -10.53 7.33 24.30
CA ASP A 178 -10.40 6.67 25.61
C ASP A 178 -11.38 7.31 26.59
N MET A 179 -12.39 6.53 26.99
CA MET A 179 -13.46 7.00 27.88
C MET A 179 -13.33 6.37 29.27
N PRO A 180 -13.45 7.15 30.35
CA PRO A 180 -13.07 6.71 31.69
C PRO A 180 -13.80 5.48 32.23
N MET A 181 -14.95 5.12 31.72
CA MET A 181 -15.74 3.98 32.21
C MET A 181 -16.02 2.93 31.13
N GLU A 182 -15.85 3.31 29.87
CA GLU A 182 -16.19 2.48 28.72
C GLU A 182 -14.93 1.92 28.05
N GLY A 183 -13.74 2.43 28.40
CA GLY A 183 -12.49 2.07 27.74
C GLY A 183 -12.36 2.73 26.36
N LEU A 184 -11.78 2.00 25.41
CA LEU A 184 -11.61 2.50 24.05
C LEU A 184 -12.90 2.34 23.27
N ILE A 185 -13.46 3.45 22.81
CA ILE A 185 -14.66 3.48 21.97
C ILE A 185 -14.31 4.05 20.58
N ILE A 186 -15.08 3.66 19.56
CA ILE A 186 -14.98 4.23 18.21
C ILE A 186 -16.28 4.95 17.89
N LYS A 187 -16.21 6.23 17.55
CA LYS A 187 -17.38 7.07 17.28
C LYS A 187 -17.12 8.02 16.10
N ARG A 188 -18.19 8.48 15.48
CA ARG A 188 -18.15 9.64 14.60
C ARG A 188 -18.20 10.91 15.44
N VAL A 189 -17.15 11.72 15.33
CA VAL A 189 -17.05 12.95 16.13
C VAL A 189 -17.56 14.13 15.33
N VAL A 190 -18.57 14.81 15.86
CA VAL A 190 -19.14 16.03 15.28
C VAL A 190 -18.90 17.19 16.22
N HIS A 191 -18.36 18.30 15.72
CA HIS A 191 -18.12 19.50 16.51
C HIS A 191 -19.39 20.37 16.53
N ASP A 192 -19.95 20.56 17.71
CA ASP A 192 -21.03 21.52 17.99
C ASP A 192 -20.40 22.82 18.52
N ALA A 193 -20.14 23.75 17.60
CA ALA A 193 -19.45 24.99 17.88
C ALA A 193 -20.30 25.96 18.76
N GLU A 194 -21.62 25.88 18.64
CA GLU A 194 -22.54 26.77 19.41
C GLU A 194 -22.49 26.47 20.91
N ASN A 195 -22.36 25.19 21.25
CA ASN A 195 -22.35 24.72 22.63
C ASN A 195 -20.96 24.33 23.15
N SER A 196 -19.90 24.59 22.38
CA SER A 196 -18.51 24.26 22.73
C SER A 196 -18.34 22.81 23.18
N ARG A 197 -18.94 21.86 22.43
CA ARG A 197 -18.93 20.44 22.77
C ARG A 197 -18.67 19.57 21.54
N LEU A 198 -18.28 18.34 21.77
CA LEU A 198 -18.23 17.29 20.76
C LEU A 198 -19.40 16.33 20.97
N ILE A 199 -20.06 15.99 19.87
CA ILE A 199 -21.08 14.94 19.82
C ILE A 199 -20.37 13.69 19.31
N LEU A 200 -20.38 12.63 20.11
CA LEU A 200 -19.88 11.30 19.81
C LEU A 200 -21.05 10.47 19.30
N ARG A 201 -21.13 10.34 17.97
CA ARG A 201 -22.27 9.73 17.31
C ARG A 201 -21.99 8.28 16.98
N SER A 202 -22.92 7.40 17.31
CA SER A 202 -22.98 6.03 16.83
C SER A 202 -23.58 6.01 15.42
N GLU A 203 -23.11 5.13 14.54
CA GLU A 203 -23.74 4.91 13.24
C GLU A 203 -25.05 4.13 13.39
N ASN A 204 -25.11 3.24 14.36
CA ASN A 204 -26.31 2.51 14.72
C ASN A 204 -27.26 3.38 15.54
N GLN A 205 -28.41 3.72 14.95
CA GLN A 205 -29.39 4.64 15.54
C GLN A 205 -30.06 4.10 16.81
N THR A 206 -29.88 2.82 17.16
CA THR A 206 -30.37 2.26 18.43
C THR A 206 -29.55 2.71 19.63
N TYR A 207 -28.35 3.21 19.40
CA TYR A 207 -27.48 3.75 20.42
C TYR A 207 -27.59 5.28 20.47
N ALA A 208 -27.72 5.83 21.68
CA ALA A 208 -27.82 7.28 21.86
C ALA A 208 -26.48 7.98 21.58
N ASP A 209 -26.53 9.19 21.01
CA ASP A 209 -25.37 10.06 20.91
C ASP A 209 -24.89 10.47 22.30
N GLN A 210 -23.57 10.48 22.51
CA GLN A 210 -22.96 11.00 23.74
C GLN A 210 -22.39 12.39 23.46
N THR A 211 -22.27 13.20 24.49
CA THR A 211 -21.67 14.53 24.37
C THR A 211 -20.58 14.73 25.42
N ILE A 212 -19.44 15.28 24.97
CA ILE A 212 -18.36 15.68 25.88
C ILE A 212 -17.99 17.15 25.65
N PRO A 213 -17.49 17.86 26.64
CA PRO A 213 -16.97 19.22 26.47
C PRO A 213 -15.86 19.22 25.42
N ALA A 214 -15.81 20.24 24.56
CA ALA A 214 -14.72 20.35 23.57
C ALA A 214 -13.37 20.63 24.25
N ASP A 215 -13.42 21.32 25.39
CA ASP A 215 -12.26 21.57 26.24
C ASP A 215 -11.81 20.27 26.92
N GLY A 216 -10.52 19.94 26.76
CA GLY A 216 -9.93 18.66 27.23
C GLY A 216 -10.30 17.42 26.40
N ALA A 217 -11.15 17.53 25.37
CA ALA A 217 -11.51 16.39 24.53
C ALA A 217 -10.32 15.85 23.72
N ALA A 218 -9.35 16.71 23.38
CA ALA A 218 -8.15 16.32 22.64
C ALA A 218 -7.32 15.26 23.39
N ASP A 219 -7.34 15.28 24.72
CA ASP A 219 -6.60 14.33 25.55
C ASP A 219 -7.19 12.92 25.49
N ARG A 220 -8.49 12.82 25.20
CA ARG A 220 -9.21 11.56 25.05
C ARG A 220 -9.05 10.92 23.68
N VAL A 221 -8.66 11.70 22.66
CA VAL A 221 -8.51 11.17 21.30
C VAL A 221 -7.24 10.33 21.22
N VAL A 222 -7.40 9.04 21.05
CA VAL A 222 -6.31 8.09 20.77
C VAL A 222 -5.79 8.27 19.36
N GLY A 223 -6.68 8.39 18.36
CA GLY A 223 -6.32 8.61 16.99
C GLY A 223 -7.50 8.52 16.02
N ARG A 224 -7.21 8.79 14.76
CA ARG A 224 -8.21 8.72 13.68
C ARG A 224 -8.26 7.32 13.07
N VAL A 225 -9.48 6.80 12.83
CA VAL A 225 -9.68 5.59 12.05
C VAL A 225 -9.26 5.85 10.60
N THR A 226 -8.40 5.00 10.06
CA THR A 226 -7.83 5.14 8.71
C THR A 226 -8.29 4.05 7.75
N TRP A 227 -8.61 2.87 8.26
CA TRP A 227 -9.14 1.76 7.48
C TRP A 227 -9.90 0.77 8.37
N VAL A 228 -10.75 -0.03 7.75
CA VAL A 228 -11.51 -1.10 8.39
C VAL A 228 -11.40 -2.34 7.50
N PHE A 229 -11.11 -3.50 8.10
CA PHE A 229 -11.20 -4.81 7.45
C PHE A 229 -12.32 -5.61 8.11
N GLN A 230 -13.33 -5.96 7.34
CA GLN A 230 -14.51 -6.66 7.80
C GLN A 230 -15.07 -7.60 6.73
N GLU A 231 -15.80 -8.62 7.17
CA GLU A 231 -16.63 -9.44 6.29
C GLU A 231 -17.92 -8.68 5.93
N LEU A 232 -18.47 -8.97 4.73
CA LEU A 232 -19.71 -8.36 4.22
C LEU A 232 -20.91 -9.19 4.59
#